data_083df0feafa9328fb4db71a3c0c40dc2
#
_entry.id   083df0feafa9328fb4db71a3c0c40dc2
#
_cell.length_a   1.000
_cell.length_b   1.000
_cell.length_c   1.000
_cell.angle_alpha   90.00
_cell.angle_beta   90.00
_cell.angle_gamma   90.00
#
_symmetry.space_group_name_H-M   'P 1'
#
loop_
_entity.id
_entity.type
_entity.pdbx_description
1 polymer ?
#
loop_
_entity_poly.entity_id
_entity_poly.type
_entity_poly.pdbx_seq_one_letter_code
_entity_poly.pdbx_strand_id
1 'polypeptide(L)'
;LMLHPGVIDELTNPDMLSERFDQTEFEHDLTRRRSALKSIGEDDDEALLNLLRRAHHAEVFRTLARDIEGVLTVEQVADDLSALAESILRTTTQWCWERLRNRHREDHQFAVIAYGKLGGKELGYGSDLDIVFVYEDADERAGEVYANLVRKLINWLTVKTGEGALYEIDTALRPNGSSGLLVTSFDA
;
A
#
# COMPACT_ATOMS: atom_id res chain seq x y z
N LEU A 1 16.12 -5.06 -12.30
CA LEU A 1 14.77 -5.58 -12.55
C LEU A 1 14.90 -7.05 -12.95
N MET A 2 14.78 -7.97 -11.99
CA MET A 2 14.53 -9.37 -12.35
C MET A 2 13.05 -9.47 -12.72
N LEU A 3 12.77 -9.55 -14.00
CA LEU A 3 11.43 -9.79 -14.52
C LEU A 3 11.04 -11.24 -14.20
N HIS A 4 10.01 -11.41 -13.40
CA HIS A 4 9.38 -12.72 -13.20
C HIS A 4 8.85 -13.22 -14.56
N PRO A 5 9.02 -14.50 -14.92
CA PRO A 5 8.57 -15.02 -16.23
C PRO A 5 7.10 -14.75 -16.54
N GLY A 6 6.22 -14.74 -15.52
CA GLY A 6 4.79 -14.43 -15.67
C GLY A 6 4.48 -12.98 -16.09
N VAL A 7 5.42 -12.04 -15.91
CA VAL A 7 5.24 -10.63 -16.34
C VAL A 7 5.47 -10.49 -17.83
N ILE A 8 6.29 -11.36 -18.43
CA ILE A 8 6.59 -11.33 -19.87
C ILE A 8 5.38 -11.83 -20.68
N ASP A 9 4.64 -12.81 -20.17
CA ASP A 9 3.44 -13.32 -20.85
C ASP A 9 2.30 -12.28 -20.84
N GLU A 10 2.25 -11.40 -19.85
CA GLU A 10 1.27 -10.30 -19.79
C GLU A 10 1.57 -9.19 -20.83
N LEU A 11 2.84 -9.00 -21.23
CA LEU A 11 3.21 -8.02 -22.27
C LEU A 11 2.70 -8.35 -23.67
N THR A 12 2.29 -9.59 -23.90
CA THR A 12 1.78 -10.04 -25.20
C THR A 12 0.28 -9.84 -25.38
N ASN A 13 -0.43 -9.36 -24.36
CA ASN A 13 -1.84 -9.05 -24.44
C ASN A 13 -2.07 -7.59 -24.89
N PRO A 14 -2.62 -7.35 -26.11
CA PRO A 14 -2.89 -6.01 -26.61
C PRO A 14 -3.86 -5.20 -25.73
N ASP A 15 -4.76 -5.87 -25.00
CA ASP A 15 -5.74 -5.23 -24.14
C ASP A 15 -5.10 -4.63 -22.87
N MET A 16 -3.93 -5.14 -22.47
CA MET A 16 -3.19 -4.65 -21.32
C MET A 16 -2.73 -3.18 -21.46
N LEU A 17 -2.48 -2.73 -22.68
CA LEU A 17 -2.06 -1.36 -22.95
C LEU A 17 -3.23 -0.38 -23.10
N SER A 18 -4.45 -0.89 -23.30
CA SER A 18 -5.64 -0.07 -23.54
C SER A 18 -6.36 0.37 -22.25
N GLU A 19 -6.19 -0.37 -21.18
CA GLU A 19 -6.87 -0.15 -19.91
C GLU A 19 -5.96 0.57 -18.90
N ARG A 20 -6.48 1.62 -18.26
CA ARG A 20 -5.80 2.31 -17.17
C ARG A 20 -5.97 1.54 -15.86
N PHE A 21 -5.14 1.89 -14.85
CA PHE A 21 -5.27 1.34 -13.52
C PHE A 21 -6.66 1.62 -12.92
N ASP A 22 -7.33 0.59 -12.40
CA ASP A 22 -8.60 0.67 -11.69
C ASP A 22 -8.42 0.22 -10.24
N GLN A 23 -8.64 1.14 -9.30
CA GLN A 23 -8.50 0.87 -7.86
C GLN A 23 -9.46 -0.21 -7.36
N THR A 24 -10.71 -0.16 -7.82
CA THR A 24 -11.77 -1.07 -7.35
C THR A 24 -11.46 -2.50 -7.80
N GLU A 25 -11.07 -2.67 -9.05
CA GLU A 25 -10.71 -3.97 -9.59
C GLU A 25 -9.46 -4.53 -8.90
N PHE A 26 -8.45 -3.70 -8.70
CA PHE A 26 -7.21 -4.07 -8.03
C PHE A 26 -7.45 -4.54 -6.58
N GLU A 27 -8.20 -3.78 -5.79
CA GLU A 27 -8.52 -4.14 -4.40
C GLU A 27 -9.41 -5.40 -4.32
N HIS A 28 -10.33 -5.56 -5.26
CA HIS A 28 -11.15 -6.77 -5.36
C HIS A 28 -10.32 -8.00 -5.71
N ASP A 29 -9.36 -7.88 -6.63
CA ASP A 29 -8.46 -8.98 -7.00
C ASP A 29 -7.56 -9.39 -5.81
N LEU A 30 -7.01 -8.43 -5.07
CA LEU A 30 -6.26 -8.70 -3.83
C LEU A 30 -7.09 -9.46 -2.81
N THR A 31 -8.33 -9.04 -2.60
CA THR A 31 -9.26 -9.71 -1.67
C THR A 31 -9.56 -11.14 -2.10
N ARG A 32 -9.79 -11.35 -3.37
CA ARG A 32 -10.04 -12.67 -3.96
C ARG A 32 -8.83 -13.60 -3.79
N ARG A 33 -7.62 -13.12 -4.09
CA ARG A 33 -6.38 -13.89 -3.95
C ARG A 33 -6.07 -14.22 -2.49
N ARG A 34 -6.29 -13.29 -1.56
CA ARG A 34 -6.20 -13.57 -0.12
C ARG A 34 -7.17 -14.63 0.33
N SER A 35 -8.42 -14.57 -0.14
CA SER A 35 -9.43 -15.57 0.18
C SER A 35 -9.04 -16.95 -0.32
N ALA A 36 -8.43 -17.06 -1.50
CA ALA A 36 -7.90 -18.31 -2.04
C ALA A 36 -6.77 -18.87 -1.16
N LEU A 37 -5.80 -18.04 -0.72
CA LEU A 37 -4.76 -18.46 0.21
C LEU A 37 -5.34 -18.95 1.54
N LYS A 38 -6.31 -18.22 2.09
CA LYS A 38 -6.99 -18.60 3.33
C LYS A 38 -7.71 -19.94 3.20
N SER A 39 -8.33 -20.24 2.07
CA SER A 39 -9.05 -21.50 1.84
C SER A 39 -8.16 -22.74 1.88
N ILE A 40 -6.87 -22.59 1.60
CA ILE A 40 -5.88 -23.68 1.64
C ILE A 40 -4.97 -23.61 2.88
N GLY A 41 -5.22 -22.66 3.79
CA GLY A 41 -4.45 -22.50 5.02
C GLY A 41 -3.05 -21.91 4.83
N GLU A 42 -2.79 -21.21 3.73
CA GLU A 42 -1.51 -20.60 3.36
C GLU A 42 -1.55 -19.06 3.44
N ASP A 43 -2.38 -18.49 4.29
CA ASP A 43 -2.53 -17.04 4.46
C ASP A 43 -1.70 -16.47 5.61
N ASP A 44 -0.49 -16.96 5.84
CA ASP A 44 0.43 -16.38 6.82
C ASP A 44 0.92 -14.97 6.40
N ASP A 45 1.60 -14.29 7.32
CA ASP A 45 2.08 -12.93 7.08
C ASP A 45 3.02 -12.86 5.87
N GLU A 46 3.90 -13.84 5.67
CA GLU A 46 4.83 -13.87 4.53
C GLU A 46 4.09 -14.02 3.20
N ALA A 47 3.12 -14.91 3.13
CA ALA A 47 2.30 -15.11 1.93
C ALA A 47 1.55 -13.83 1.55
N LEU A 48 0.98 -13.13 2.52
CA LEU A 48 0.27 -11.86 2.29
C LEU A 48 1.22 -10.73 1.89
N LEU A 49 2.40 -10.64 2.52
CA LEU A 49 3.44 -9.69 2.13
C LEU A 49 3.87 -9.90 0.67
N ASN A 50 4.08 -11.14 0.27
CA ASN A 50 4.47 -11.49 -1.10
C ASN A 50 3.33 -11.24 -2.10
N LEU A 51 2.09 -11.51 -1.72
CA LEU A 51 0.92 -11.20 -2.55
C LEU A 51 0.83 -9.70 -2.87
N LEU A 52 0.95 -8.84 -1.84
CA LEU A 52 0.92 -7.39 -2.01
C LEU A 52 2.06 -6.91 -2.93
N ARG A 53 3.28 -7.44 -2.76
CA ARG A 53 4.44 -7.05 -3.55
C ARG A 53 4.31 -7.45 -5.01
N ARG A 54 3.88 -8.68 -5.28
CA ARG A 54 3.66 -9.14 -6.66
C ARG A 54 2.60 -8.31 -7.37
N ALA A 55 1.47 -8.04 -6.72
CA ALA A 55 0.40 -7.23 -7.29
C ALA A 55 0.86 -5.79 -7.56
N HIS A 56 1.56 -5.16 -6.60
CA HIS A 56 2.12 -3.83 -6.74
C HIS A 56 3.13 -3.76 -7.90
N HIS A 57 4.11 -4.66 -7.93
CA HIS A 57 5.17 -4.64 -8.95
C HIS A 57 4.60 -4.92 -10.34
N ALA A 58 3.62 -5.80 -10.46
CA ALA A 58 2.95 -6.06 -11.73
C ALA A 58 2.25 -4.80 -12.25
N GLU A 59 1.57 -4.05 -11.38
CA GLU A 59 0.85 -2.84 -11.81
C GLU A 59 1.80 -1.66 -12.11
N VAL A 60 2.88 -1.49 -11.33
CA VAL A 60 3.95 -0.54 -11.66
C VAL A 60 4.53 -0.85 -13.04
N PHE A 61 4.76 -2.13 -13.33
CA PHE A 61 5.28 -2.56 -14.63
C PHE A 61 4.30 -2.28 -15.78
N ARG A 62 2.99 -2.55 -15.60
CA ARG A 62 1.96 -2.22 -16.59
C ARG A 62 1.89 -0.72 -16.85
N THR A 63 1.96 0.09 -15.80
CA THR A 63 1.98 1.56 -15.92
C THR A 63 3.22 2.02 -16.69
N LEU A 64 4.40 1.46 -16.37
CA LEU A 64 5.64 1.76 -17.09
C LEU A 64 5.56 1.36 -18.57
N ALA A 65 4.97 0.21 -18.90
CA ALA A 65 4.79 -0.22 -20.28
C ALA A 65 3.90 0.75 -21.07
N ARG A 66 2.78 1.20 -20.49
CA ARG A 66 1.90 2.22 -21.09
C ARG A 66 2.60 3.58 -21.27
N ASP A 67 3.43 3.95 -20.32
CA ASP A 67 4.24 5.18 -20.37
C ASP A 67 5.26 5.14 -21.53
N ILE A 68 6.02 4.05 -21.64
CA ILE A 68 7.01 3.85 -22.70
C ILE A 68 6.36 3.84 -24.09
N GLU A 69 5.20 3.19 -24.22
CA GLU A 69 4.43 3.17 -25.48
C GLU A 69 3.72 4.49 -25.79
N GLY A 70 3.83 5.48 -24.91
CA GLY A 70 3.24 6.82 -25.11
C GLY A 70 1.70 6.82 -25.02
N VAL A 71 1.11 5.81 -24.38
CA VAL A 71 -0.34 5.70 -24.20
C VAL A 71 -0.85 6.62 -23.10
N LEU A 72 0.01 6.95 -22.13
CA LEU A 72 -0.31 7.82 -20.99
C LEU A 72 0.44 9.16 -21.09
N THR A 73 -0.20 10.23 -20.62
CA THR A 73 0.50 11.48 -20.32
C THR A 73 1.27 11.37 -19.01
N VAL A 74 2.20 12.28 -18.74
CA VAL A 74 2.95 12.33 -17.48
C VAL A 74 2.02 12.46 -16.28
N GLU A 75 0.98 13.26 -16.40
CA GLU A 75 -0.05 13.44 -15.37
C GLU A 75 -0.84 12.14 -15.12
N GLN A 76 -1.17 11.43 -16.20
CA GLN A 76 -1.88 10.14 -16.08
C GLN A 76 -1.01 9.06 -15.44
N VAL A 77 0.29 9.03 -15.72
CA VAL A 77 1.24 8.14 -15.02
C VAL A 77 1.28 8.45 -13.54
N ALA A 78 1.39 9.72 -13.16
CA ALA A 78 1.40 10.17 -11.77
C ALA A 78 0.08 9.84 -11.05
N ASP A 79 -1.06 10.03 -11.71
CA ASP A 79 -2.38 9.68 -11.20
C ASP A 79 -2.50 8.17 -10.94
N ASP A 80 -2.09 7.32 -11.89
CA ASP A 80 -2.18 5.88 -11.78
C ASP A 80 -1.24 5.34 -10.67
N LEU A 81 -0.01 5.85 -10.57
CA LEU A 81 0.92 5.47 -9.51
C LEU A 81 0.43 5.93 -8.12
N SER A 82 -0.18 7.11 -8.02
CA SER A 82 -0.75 7.61 -6.78
C SER A 82 -1.98 6.79 -6.36
N ALA A 83 -2.85 6.46 -7.30
CA ALA A 83 -4.01 5.59 -7.06
C ALA A 83 -3.60 4.18 -6.61
N LEU A 84 -2.53 3.63 -7.20
CA LEU A 84 -1.95 2.34 -6.77
C LEU A 84 -1.41 2.42 -5.33
N ALA A 85 -0.69 3.50 -4.98
CA ALA A 85 -0.19 3.69 -3.62
C ALA A 85 -1.33 3.81 -2.61
N GLU A 86 -2.40 4.53 -2.92
CA GLU A 86 -3.59 4.64 -2.09
C GLU A 86 -4.25 3.26 -1.86
N SER A 87 -4.40 2.46 -2.92
CA SER A 87 -4.96 1.09 -2.83
C SER A 87 -4.09 0.17 -1.98
N ILE A 88 -2.78 0.21 -2.14
CA ILE A 88 -1.83 -0.57 -1.32
C ILE A 88 -1.91 -0.13 0.15
N LEU A 89 -1.91 1.17 0.44
CA LEU A 89 -2.01 1.69 1.80
C LEU A 89 -3.33 1.26 2.47
N ARG A 90 -4.45 1.40 1.77
CA ARG A 90 -5.78 1.03 2.27
C ARG A 90 -5.85 -0.47 2.57
N THR A 91 -5.46 -1.30 1.63
CA THR A 91 -5.50 -2.76 1.76
C THR A 91 -4.55 -3.24 2.87
N THR A 92 -3.32 -2.72 2.90
CA THR A 92 -2.32 -3.11 3.90
C THR A 92 -2.75 -2.68 5.30
N THR A 93 -3.32 -1.48 5.46
CA THR A 93 -3.88 -1.01 6.74
C THR A 93 -4.97 -1.94 7.25
N GLN A 94 -5.93 -2.30 6.39
CA GLN A 94 -7.02 -3.21 6.75
C GLN A 94 -6.49 -4.59 7.16
N TRP A 95 -5.58 -5.16 6.38
CA TRP A 95 -5.02 -6.48 6.71
C TRP A 95 -4.17 -6.47 7.97
N CYS A 96 -3.40 -5.41 8.22
CA CYS A 96 -2.67 -5.24 9.47
C CYS A 96 -3.61 -5.12 10.67
N TRP A 97 -4.71 -4.38 10.54
CA TRP A 97 -5.72 -4.24 11.59
C TRP A 97 -6.36 -5.57 11.95
N GLU A 98 -6.81 -6.34 10.96
CA GLU A 98 -7.43 -7.64 11.17
C GLU A 98 -6.48 -8.65 11.87
N ARG A 99 -5.17 -8.53 11.64
CA ARG A 99 -4.13 -9.37 12.23
C ARG A 99 -3.56 -8.84 13.54
N LEU A 100 -4.06 -7.70 14.02
CA LEU A 100 -3.62 -7.13 15.29
C LEU A 100 -4.27 -7.87 16.46
N ARG A 101 -3.44 -8.45 17.35
CA ARG A 101 -3.92 -9.29 18.44
C ARG A 101 -4.70 -8.52 19.51
N ASN A 102 -4.36 -7.25 19.73
CA ASN A 102 -4.91 -6.40 20.77
C ASN A 102 -5.92 -5.37 20.23
N ARG A 103 -6.46 -5.56 19.03
CA ARG A 103 -7.50 -4.68 18.52
C ARG A 103 -8.72 -4.72 19.44
N HIS A 104 -9.28 -3.55 19.71
CA HIS A 104 -10.36 -3.35 20.66
C HIS A 104 -11.74 -3.18 20.01
N ARG A 105 -11.78 -3.15 18.68
CA ARG A 105 -13.01 -2.99 17.88
C ARG A 105 -12.86 -3.71 16.54
N GLU A 106 -13.98 -3.90 15.86
CA GLU A 106 -13.98 -4.56 14.55
C GLU A 106 -13.37 -3.66 13.48
N ASP A 107 -13.90 -2.44 13.33
CA ASP A 107 -13.42 -1.46 12.36
C ASP A 107 -12.51 -0.43 13.04
N HIS A 108 -11.39 -0.11 12.41
CA HIS A 108 -10.48 0.91 12.93
C HIS A 108 -11.02 2.34 12.69
N GLN A 109 -10.67 3.26 13.60
CA GLN A 109 -10.86 4.69 13.43
C GLN A 109 -9.50 5.38 13.21
N PHE A 110 -8.88 5.03 12.10
CA PHE A 110 -7.51 5.39 11.77
C PHE A 110 -7.44 5.87 10.32
N ALA A 111 -6.64 6.89 10.09
CA ALA A 111 -6.41 7.43 8.76
C ALA A 111 -4.91 7.63 8.49
N VAL A 112 -4.56 7.46 7.22
CA VAL A 112 -3.25 7.82 6.67
C VAL A 112 -3.44 9.12 5.88
N ILE A 113 -2.70 10.15 6.26
CA ILE A 113 -2.72 11.44 5.57
C ILE A 113 -1.46 11.53 4.72
N ALA A 114 -1.65 11.70 3.41
CA ALA A 114 -0.58 11.82 2.44
C ALA A 114 -0.21 13.30 2.23
N TYR A 115 1.08 13.56 2.18
CA TYR A 115 1.69 14.84 1.85
C TYR A 115 2.58 14.72 0.61
N GLY A 116 3.29 15.78 0.29
CA GLY A 116 4.30 15.78 -0.76
C GLY A 116 3.77 15.24 -2.09
N LYS A 117 4.53 14.37 -2.72
CA LYS A 117 4.21 13.84 -4.06
C LYS A 117 2.93 12.99 -4.08
N LEU A 118 2.71 12.16 -3.05
CA LEU A 118 1.48 11.36 -2.97
C LEU A 118 0.27 12.26 -2.73
N GLY A 119 0.34 13.20 -1.77
CA GLY A 119 -0.73 14.13 -1.49
C GLY A 119 -1.09 15.04 -2.66
N GLY A 120 -0.11 15.44 -3.46
CA GLY A 120 -0.27 16.24 -4.68
C GLY A 120 -0.61 15.43 -5.93
N LYS A 121 -0.69 14.10 -5.85
CA LYS A 121 -0.83 13.17 -7.00
C LYS A 121 0.28 13.34 -8.04
N GLU A 122 1.50 13.52 -7.58
CA GLU A 122 2.70 13.70 -8.38
C GLU A 122 3.71 12.54 -8.17
N LEU A 123 3.21 11.37 -7.76
CA LEU A 123 4.06 10.22 -7.45
C LEU A 123 4.74 9.70 -8.71
N GLY A 124 6.06 9.52 -8.64
CA GLY A 124 6.87 8.90 -9.68
C GLY A 124 7.28 7.47 -9.32
N TYR A 125 7.94 6.82 -10.28
CA TYR A 125 8.54 5.50 -10.05
C TYR A 125 9.61 5.59 -8.94
N GLY A 126 9.48 4.74 -7.92
CA GLY A 126 10.43 4.70 -6.80
C GLY A 126 10.38 5.91 -5.87
N SER A 127 9.31 6.71 -5.89
CA SER A 127 9.12 7.79 -4.92
C SER A 127 8.84 7.24 -3.53
N ASP A 128 9.39 7.95 -2.52
CA ASP A 128 9.05 7.71 -1.11
C ASP A 128 7.63 8.19 -0.82
N LEU A 129 7.02 7.64 0.21
CA LEU A 129 5.72 8.10 0.71
C LEU A 129 5.91 9.04 1.89
N ASP A 130 5.47 10.28 1.69
CA ASP A 130 5.34 11.29 2.75
C ASP A 130 3.97 11.14 3.40
N ILE A 131 3.90 10.40 4.51
CA ILE A 131 2.64 10.09 5.17
C ILE A 131 2.72 10.31 6.68
N VAL A 132 1.60 10.69 7.28
CA VAL A 132 1.41 10.71 8.73
C VAL A 132 0.17 9.89 9.09
N PHE A 133 0.14 9.44 10.33
CA PHE A 133 -0.89 8.54 10.85
C PHE A 133 -1.67 9.24 11.95
N VAL A 134 -2.99 9.21 11.84
CA VAL A 134 -3.89 9.80 12.82
C VAL A 134 -5.01 8.82 13.17
N TYR A 135 -5.58 8.97 14.37
CA TYR A 135 -6.76 8.23 14.78
C TYR A 135 -7.74 9.14 15.53
N GLU A 136 -9.01 8.77 15.51
CA GLU A 136 -10.07 9.41 16.28
C GLU A 136 -10.84 8.31 17.03
N ASP A 137 -10.44 8.03 18.26
CA ASP A 137 -10.98 6.94 19.06
C ASP A 137 -10.89 7.28 20.54
N ALA A 138 -12.03 7.26 21.23
CA ALA A 138 -12.14 7.61 22.64
C ALA A 138 -11.79 6.45 23.60
N ASP A 139 -11.51 5.23 23.11
CA ASP A 139 -11.10 4.11 23.95
C ASP A 139 -9.74 4.41 24.60
N GLU A 140 -9.62 4.15 25.90
CA GLU A 140 -8.38 4.36 26.66
C GLU A 140 -7.17 3.59 26.09
N ARG A 141 -7.43 2.47 25.40
CA ARG A 141 -6.41 1.64 24.75
C ARG A 141 -6.00 2.14 23.36
N ALA A 142 -6.73 3.10 22.80
CA ALA A 142 -6.56 3.54 21.41
C ALA A 142 -5.11 3.91 21.09
N GLY A 143 -4.47 4.71 21.94
CA GLY A 143 -3.09 5.14 21.72
C GLY A 143 -2.10 3.98 21.58
N GLU A 144 -2.21 2.96 22.42
CA GLU A 144 -1.37 1.76 22.35
C GLU A 144 -1.71 0.89 21.15
N VAL A 145 -3.00 0.68 20.89
CA VAL A 145 -3.46 -0.17 19.79
C VAL A 145 -3.05 0.42 18.43
N TYR A 146 -3.28 1.72 18.22
CA TYR A 146 -2.89 2.38 16.97
C TYR A 146 -1.38 2.54 16.81
N ALA A 147 -0.62 2.69 17.90
CA ALA A 147 0.84 2.63 17.83
C ALA A 147 1.34 1.25 17.38
N ASN A 148 0.70 0.17 17.83
CA ASN A 148 1.01 -1.19 17.36
C ASN A 148 0.62 -1.39 15.89
N LEU A 149 -0.53 -0.85 15.46
CA LEU A 149 -0.95 -0.86 14.06
C LEU A 149 0.09 -0.17 13.17
N VAL A 150 0.51 1.03 13.52
CA VAL A 150 1.48 1.81 12.73
C VAL A 150 2.82 1.07 12.62
N ARG A 151 3.32 0.51 13.71
CA ARG A 151 4.56 -0.30 13.66
C ARG A 151 4.44 -1.49 12.73
N LYS A 152 3.31 -2.22 12.78
CA LYS A 152 3.04 -3.33 11.88
C LYS A 152 2.92 -2.86 10.43
N LEU A 153 2.19 -1.78 10.19
CA LEU A 153 1.99 -1.21 8.85
C LEU A 153 3.30 -0.75 8.22
N ILE A 154 4.13 0.01 8.94
CA ILE A 154 5.45 0.44 8.46
C ILE A 154 6.32 -0.77 8.14
N ASN A 155 6.34 -1.77 9.02
CA ASN A 155 7.09 -3.01 8.76
C ASN A 155 6.60 -3.70 7.48
N TRP A 156 5.31 -3.85 7.30
CA TRP A 156 4.74 -4.49 6.10
C TRP A 156 5.05 -3.74 4.81
N LEU A 157 5.09 -2.41 4.85
CA LEU A 157 5.41 -1.59 3.69
C LEU A 157 6.89 -1.58 3.34
N THR A 158 7.78 -1.64 4.34
CA THR A 158 9.23 -1.38 4.16
C THR A 158 10.10 -2.63 4.20
N VAL A 159 9.66 -3.73 4.84
CA VAL A 159 10.47 -4.95 4.95
C VAL A 159 10.76 -5.53 3.56
N LYS A 160 12.01 -5.94 3.34
CA LYS A 160 12.40 -6.62 2.11
C LYS A 160 12.15 -8.12 2.25
N THR A 161 11.33 -8.66 1.36
CA THR A 161 11.16 -10.11 1.16
C THR A 161 11.89 -10.55 -0.11
N GLY A 162 11.76 -11.82 -0.48
CA GLY A 162 12.23 -12.30 -1.78
C GLY A 162 11.61 -11.58 -2.98
N GLU A 163 10.42 -11.01 -2.79
CA GLU A 163 9.69 -10.19 -3.79
C GLU A 163 10.02 -8.68 -3.69
N GLY A 164 10.96 -8.27 -2.83
CA GLY A 164 11.35 -6.88 -2.62
C GLY A 164 10.58 -6.19 -1.49
N ALA A 165 10.56 -4.85 -1.51
CA ALA A 165 9.77 -4.00 -0.62
C ALA A 165 8.63 -3.33 -1.40
N LEU A 166 7.62 -2.79 -0.69
CA LEU A 166 6.55 -2.02 -1.33
C LEU A 166 6.97 -0.56 -1.53
N TYR A 167 7.20 0.14 -0.42
CA TYR A 167 7.54 1.57 -0.42
C TYR A 167 8.59 1.89 0.63
N GLU A 168 9.39 2.92 0.37
CA GLU A 168 10.11 3.63 1.40
C GLU A 168 9.18 4.70 2.00
N ILE A 169 9.26 4.89 3.32
CA ILE A 169 8.40 5.83 4.04
C ILE A 169 9.29 6.86 4.72
N ASP A 170 9.08 8.13 4.41
CA ASP A 170 9.68 9.21 5.19
C ASP A 170 8.88 9.44 6.47
N THR A 171 9.45 9.01 7.59
CA THR A 171 8.88 9.20 8.92
C THR A 171 9.36 10.48 9.61
N ALA A 172 10.08 11.35 8.91
CA ALA A 172 10.55 12.63 9.45
C ALA A 172 9.40 13.62 9.71
N LEU A 173 8.28 13.46 8.99
CA LEU A 173 7.04 14.22 9.16
C LEU A 173 6.22 13.74 10.37
N ARG A 174 6.84 13.70 11.56
CA ARG A 174 6.09 13.41 12.79
C ARG A 174 5.50 14.71 13.34
N PRO A 175 4.28 14.70 13.91
CA PRO A 175 3.64 15.91 14.45
C PRO A 175 4.51 16.69 15.43
N ASN A 176 5.46 16.03 16.11
CA ASN A 176 6.39 16.63 17.05
C ASN A 176 7.87 16.39 16.70
N GLY A 177 8.21 16.23 15.43
CA GLY A 177 9.56 15.95 14.95
C GLY A 177 10.05 14.54 15.31
N SER A 178 11.36 14.32 15.28
CA SER A 178 11.98 12.99 15.46
C SER A 178 11.74 12.34 16.83
N SER A 179 11.33 13.12 17.84
CA SER A 179 10.98 12.64 19.18
C SER A 179 9.49 12.41 19.39
N GLY A 180 8.64 12.71 18.39
CA GLY A 180 7.19 12.58 18.48
C GLY A 180 6.70 11.15 18.33
N LEU A 181 5.42 10.94 18.69
CA LEU A 181 4.71 9.68 18.46
C LEU A 181 4.55 9.44 16.94
N LEU A 182 4.63 8.17 16.53
CA LEU A 182 4.38 7.78 15.12
C LEU A 182 2.93 7.99 14.70
N VAL A 183 2.02 8.03 15.65
CA VAL A 183 0.59 8.25 15.45
C VAL A 183 0.08 9.21 16.53
N THR A 184 -0.85 10.08 16.16
CA THR A 184 -1.48 11.03 17.09
C THR A 184 -2.98 10.99 16.99
N SER A 185 -3.68 11.37 18.09
CA SER A 185 -5.11 11.65 18.02
C SER A 185 -5.37 12.86 17.12
N PHE A 186 -6.47 12.85 16.40
CA PHE A 186 -6.87 13.96 15.53
C PHE A 186 -7.12 15.26 16.32
N ASP A 187 -7.51 15.14 17.59
CA ASP A 187 -7.78 16.27 18.49
C ASP A 187 -6.54 16.78 19.26
N ALA A 188 -5.35 16.27 18.98
CA ALA A 188 -4.12 16.57 19.72
C ALA A 188 -3.30 17.72 19.10
#